data_dc01e1aca54ad6a3f76ce4dfcd191b4f
#
_entry.id   dc01e1aca54ad6a3f76ce4dfcd191b4f
#
_cell.length_a   1.000
_cell.length_b   1.000
_cell.length_c   1.000
_cell.angle_alpha   90.00
_cell.angle_beta   90.00
_cell.angle_gamma   90.00
#
_symmetry.space_group_name_H-M   'P 1'
#
loop_
_entity.id
_entity.type
_entity.pdbx_description
1 polymer ?
#
loop_
_entity_poly.entity_id
_entity_poly.type
_entity_poly.pdbx_seq_one_letter_code
_entity_poly.pdbx_strand_id
1 'polypeptide(L)'
;MPCNTKAPTIRWFYLTIGILSMLFAGILYSWSILKAPLADAFGWNASQLTMNFTLTMCFFCLGGVGGGLLARRLGTRLTIALGGALACIGFVLTARLDGSSLPMLYLSYGVITATGIGFAYNVVLSTVQAWFPDKKGTCSGALLMGFGASSLVLGSLADALIPVSYTHLRAHETGAY
;
A
#
# COMPACT_ATOMS: atom_id res chain seq x y z
N MET A 1 -13.66 20.62 25.82
CA MET A 1 -12.48 21.00 25.01
C MET A 1 -12.91 22.09 24.06
N PRO A 2 -12.25 23.26 23.99
CA PRO A 2 -12.70 24.35 23.16
C PRO A 2 -12.62 23.97 21.70
N CYS A 3 -13.70 24.16 20.98
CA CYS A 3 -13.82 24.02 19.55
C CYS A 3 -12.85 25.01 18.88
N ASN A 4 -11.64 24.53 18.55
CA ASN A 4 -10.63 25.36 17.91
C ASN A 4 -10.99 25.53 16.44
N THR A 5 -11.67 26.63 16.14
CA THR A 5 -11.99 27.11 14.79
C THR A 5 -10.72 27.56 14.03
N LYS A 6 -9.65 26.78 14.11
CA LYS A 6 -8.46 27.03 13.29
C LYS A 6 -8.83 26.82 11.85
N ALA A 7 -8.70 27.89 11.12
CA ALA A 7 -8.92 28.16 9.70
C ALA A 7 -9.43 26.96 8.84
N PRO A 8 -10.55 27.09 8.16
CA PRO A 8 -11.13 26.03 7.34
C PRO A 8 -10.13 25.45 6.32
N THR A 9 -9.21 26.28 5.85
CA THR A 9 -8.17 25.93 4.89
C THR A 9 -7.21 24.82 5.39
N ILE A 10 -6.80 24.84 6.67
CA ILE A 10 -5.88 23.84 7.22
C ILE A 10 -6.52 22.46 7.28
N ARG A 11 -7.81 22.37 7.59
CA ARG A 11 -8.54 21.09 7.63
C ARG A 11 -8.55 20.41 6.27
N TRP A 12 -8.82 21.18 5.20
CA TRP A 12 -8.83 20.68 3.83
C TRP A 12 -7.45 20.25 3.36
N PHE A 13 -6.41 20.95 3.78
CA PHE A 13 -5.02 20.56 3.50
C PHE A 13 -4.68 19.18 4.09
N TYR A 14 -5.07 18.92 5.35
CA TYR A 14 -4.89 17.59 5.95
C TYR A 14 -5.69 16.50 5.24
N LEU A 15 -6.90 16.82 4.77
CA LEU A 15 -7.70 15.88 3.98
C LEU A 15 -7.01 15.54 2.65
N THR A 16 -6.52 16.54 1.94
CA THR A 16 -5.82 16.33 0.65
C THR A 16 -4.57 15.47 0.83
N ILE A 17 -3.74 15.76 1.82
CA ILE A 17 -2.57 14.93 2.15
C ILE A 17 -3.00 13.51 2.54
N GLY A 18 -4.08 13.38 3.32
CA GLY A 18 -4.64 12.09 3.68
C GLY A 18 -5.09 11.27 2.46
N ILE A 19 -5.79 11.90 1.52
CA ILE A 19 -6.23 11.25 0.26
C ILE A 19 -5.02 10.80 -0.56
N LEU A 20 -4.00 11.63 -0.71
CA LEU A 20 -2.76 11.27 -1.40
C LEU A 20 -2.04 10.10 -0.70
N SER A 21 -1.95 10.13 0.63
CA SER A 21 -1.38 9.03 1.40
C SER A 21 -2.16 7.73 1.22
N MET A 22 -3.50 7.80 1.18
CA MET A 22 -4.37 6.65 0.94
C MET A 22 -4.23 6.11 -0.49
N LEU A 23 -4.04 6.98 -1.48
CA LEU A 23 -3.80 6.59 -2.86
C LEU A 23 -2.51 5.75 -2.97
N PHE A 24 -1.43 6.16 -2.31
CA PHE A 24 -0.20 5.36 -2.25
C PHE A 24 -0.37 4.08 -1.42
N ALA A 25 -1.09 4.13 -0.30
CA ALA A 25 -1.36 2.96 0.52
C ALA A 25 -2.18 1.88 -0.24
N GLY A 26 -3.02 2.31 -1.18
CA GLY A 26 -3.83 1.42 -2.00
C GLY A 26 -3.06 0.62 -3.06
N ILE A 27 -1.73 0.77 -3.15
CA ILE A 27 -0.87 -0.04 -4.04
C ILE A 27 -1.05 -1.55 -3.83
N LEU A 28 -1.56 -1.98 -2.67
CA LEU A 28 -1.93 -3.38 -2.41
C LEU A 28 -2.92 -3.93 -3.44
N TYR A 29 -3.82 -3.09 -3.95
CA TYR A 29 -4.79 -3.50 -4.98
C TYR A 29 -4.17 -3.65 -6.38
N SER A 30 -3.00 -3.06 -6.62
CA SER A 30 -2.24 -3.28 -7.86
C SER A 30 -1.69 -4.71 -7.97
N TRP A 31 -1.81 -5.52 -6.90
CA TRP A 31 -1.49 -6.94 -6.93
C TRP A 31 -2.21 -7.70 -8.07
N SER A 32 -3.45 -7.33 -8.37
CA SER A 32 -4.21 -7.96 -9.47
C SER A 32 -3.54 -7.81 -10.83
N ILE A 33 -2.80 -6.73 -11.04
CA ILE A 33 -2.06 -6.44 -12.27
C ILE A 33 -0.70 -7.15 -12.27
N LEU A 34 -0.01 -7.14 -11.12
CA LEU A 34 1.29 -7.80 -10.96
C LEU A 34 1.19 -9.32 -11.02
N LYS A 35 0.01 -9.89 -10.75
CA LYS A 35 -0.22 -11.33 -10.70
C LYS A 35 0.09 -12.03 -12.02
N ALA A 36 -0.32 -11.48 -13.16
CA ALA A 36 -0.13 -12.10 -14.48
C ALA A 36 1.36 -12.12 -14.89
N PRO A 37 2.10 -10.98 -14.87
CA PRO A 37 3.53 -10.99 -15.17
C PRO A 37 4.35 -11.89 -14.25
N LEU A 38 4.01 -11.99 -12.97
CA LEU A 38 4.71 -12.87 -12.03
C LEU A 38 4.44 -14.36 -12.31
N ALA A 39 3.20 -14.71 -12.71
CA ALA A 39 2.87 -16.06 -13.13
C ALA A 39 3.69 -16.48 -14.36
N ASP A 40 3.80 -15.60 -15.35
CA ASP A 40 4.53 -15.85 -16.59
C ASP A 40 6.05 -15.91 -16.36
N ALA A 41 6.60 -15.01 -15.53
CA ALA A 41 8.04 -14.94 -15.27
C ALA A 41 8.56 -16.10 -14.41
N PHE A 42 7.79 -16.54 -13.42
CA PHE A 42 8.24 -17.52 -12.43
C PHE A 42 7.51 -18.85 -12.47
N GLY A 43 6.55 -19.02 -13.38
CA GLY A 43 5.78 -20.26 -13.53
C GLY A 43 4.89 -20.58 -12.32
N TRP A 44 4.54 -19.57 -11.49
CA TRP A 44 3.71 -19.78 -10.32
C TRP A 44 2.24 -19.95 -10.65
N ASN A 45 1.58 -20.88 -9.96
CA ASN A 45 0.17 -21.16 -10.17
C ASN A 45 -0.72 -20.02 -9.66
N ALA A 46 -1.85 -19.81 -10.35
CA ALA A 46 -2.85 -18.80 -9.96
C ALA A 46 -3.34 -18.98 -8.50
N SER A 47 -3.41 -20.21 -8.01
CA SER A 47 -3.77 -20.52 -6.62
C SER A 47 -2.74 -19.97 -5.62
N GLN A 48 -1.45 -20.14 -5.89
CA GLN A 48 -0.35 -19.65 -5.05
C GLN A 48 -0.34 -18.11 -4.97
N LEU A 49 -0.55 -17.45 -6.11
CA LEU A 49 -0.64 -15.99 -6.17
C LEU A 49 -1.91 -15.44 -5.47
N THR A 50 -3.01 -16.20 -5.54
CA THR A 50 -4.24 -15.84 -4.80
C THR A 50 -4.05 -16.02 -3.29
N MET A 51 -3.31 -17.04 -2.86
CA MET A 51 -2.94 -17.24 -1.45
C MET A 51 -2.13 -16.06 -0.91
N ASN A 52 -1.19 -15.52 -1.71
CA ASN A 52 -0.47 -14.30 -1.33
C ASN A 52 -1.40 -13.13 -1.07
N PHE A 53 -2.40 -12.91 -1.93
CA PHE A 53 -3.39 -11.85 -1.72
C PHE A 53 -4.21 -12.05 -0.44
N THR A 54 -4.60 -13.28 -0.15
CA THR A 54 -5.32 -13.61 1.09
C THR A 54 -4.48 -13.27 2.32
N LEU A 55 -3.20 -13.68 2.33
CA LEU A 55 -2.26 -13.34 3.40
C LEU A 55 -2.10 -11.80 3.52
N THR A 56 -1.94 -11.12 2.40
CA THR A 56 -1.84 -9.66 2.35
C THR A 56 -3.04 -8.99 3.04
N MET A 57 -4.25 -9.43 2.75
CA MET A 57 -5.45 -8.86 3.37
C MET A 57 -5.54 -9.18 4.87
N CYS A 58 -5.19 -10.39 5.28
CA CYS A 58 -5.16 -10.77 6.70
C CYS A 58 -4.15 -9.89 7.48
N PHE A 59 -2.92 -9.78 6.99
CA PHE A 59 -1.88 -9.01 7.67
C PHE A 59 -2.10 -7.50 7.57
N PHE A 60 -2.75 -7.02 6.52
CA PHE A 60 -3.22 -5.63 6.44
C PHE A 60 -4.24 -5.31 7.55
N CYS A 61 -5.22 -6.19 7.78
CA CYS A 61 -6.20 -6.00 8.85
C CYS A 61 -5.55 -6.06 10.24
N LEU A 62 -4.68 -7.05 10.49
CA LEU A 62 -3.93 -7.17 11.74
C LEU A 62 -3.02 -5.95 11.96
N GLY A 63 -2.35 -5.50 10.91
CA GLY A 63 -1.57 -4.28 10.89
C GLY A 63 -2.42 -3.05 11.22
N GLY A 64 -3.62 -2.94 10.66
CA GLY A 64 -4.55 -1.85 10.99
C GLY A 64 -4.87 -1.76 12.48
N VAL A 65 -5.17 -2.91 13.11
CA VAL A 65 -5.41 -2.99 14.56
C VAL A 65 -4.13 -2.65 15.34
N GLY A 66 -3.01 -3.28 14.96
CA GLY A 66 -1.71 -3.04 15.59
C GLY A 66 -1.27 -1.58 15.50
N GLY A 67 -1.44 -0.96 14.33
CA GLY A 67 -1.15 0.46 14.10
C GLY A 67 -1.98 1.38 14.98
N GLY A 68 -3.28 1.09 15.14
CA GLY A 68 -4.16 1.84 16.05
C GLY A 68 -3.72 1.74 17.51
N LEU A 69 -3.31 0.56 17.97
CA LEU A 69 -2.79 0.35 19.33
C LEU A 69 -1.42 1.04 19.53
N LEU A 70 -0.55 0.90 18.55
CA LEU A 70 0.80 1.49 18.57
C LEU A 70 0.74 3.01 18.56
N ALA A 71 -0.18 3.61 17.80
CA ALA A 71 -0.37 5.05 17.75
C ALA A 71 -0.81 5.65 19.09
N ARG A 72 -1.51 4.88 19.92
CA ARG A 72 -1.88 5.29 21.28
C ARG A 72 -0.68 5.31 22.23
N ARG A 73 0.34 4.46 22.00
CA ARG A 73 1.53 4.36 22.86
C ARG A 73 2.68 5.23 22.39
N LEU A 74 3.01 5.16 21.10
CA LEU A 74 4.18 5.82 20.50
C LEU A 74 3.83 7.15 19.80
N GLY A 75 2.55 7.41 19.63
CA GLY A 75 2.07 8.57 18.88
C GLY A 75 1.95 8.33 17.38
N THR A 76 1.15 9.18 16.74
CA THR A 76 0.77 9.07 15.33
C THR A 76 1.97 9.13 14.37
N ARG A 77 2.90 10.08 14.62
CA ARG A 77 4.04 10.33 13.72
C ARG A 77 4.97 9.13 13.61
N LEU A 78 5.32 8.56 14.76
CA LEU A 78 6.25 7.43 14.82
C LEU A 78 5.62 6.16 14.23
N THR A 79 4.33 5.95 14.48
CA THR A 79 3.60 4.79 13.91
C THR A 79 3.51 4.85 12.39
N ILE A 80 3.26 6.03 11.81
CA ILE A 80 3.25 6.21 10.35
C ILE A 80 4.65 5.98 9.77
N ALA A 81 5.69 6.52 10.41
CA ALA A 81 7.07 6.33 9.98
C ALA A 81 7.49 4.85 10.01
N LEU A 82 7.14 4.13 11.08
CA LEU A 82 7.37 2.69 11.18
C LEU A 82 6.60 1.90 10.12
N GLY A 83 5.33 2.25 9.89
CA GLY A 83 4.52 1.63 8.85
C GLY A 83 5.12 1.83 7.45
N GLY A 84 5.54 3.06 7.14
CA GLY A 84 6.23 3.39 5.89
C GLY A 84 7.55 2.65 5.73
N ALA A 85 8.38 2.60 6.78
CA ALA A 85 9.64 1.86 6.77
C ALA A 85 9.43 0.36 6.53
N LEU A 86 8.46 -0.26 7.22
CA LEU A 86 8.11 -1.66 7.00
C LEU A 86 7.66 -1.90 5.55
N ALA A 87 6.79 -1.06 5.03
CA ALA A 87 6.31 -1.17 3.65
C ALA A 87 7.47 -1.06 2.65
N CYS A 88 8.36 -0.09 2.82
CA CYS A 88 9.54 0.06 1.98
C CYS A 88 10.46 -1.17 2.03
N ILE A 89 10.75 -1.69 3.23
CA ILE A 89 11.55 -2.91 3.39
C ILE A 89 10.89 -4.09 2.67
N GLY A 90 9.58 -4.28 2.85
CA GLY A 90 8.84 -5.34 2.19
C GLY A 90 8.88 -5.23 0.67
N PHE A 91 8.72 -4.04 0.09
CA PHE A 91 8.84 -3.84 -1.36
C PHE A 91 10.26 -4.08 -1.87
N VAL A 92 11.28 -3.61 -1.16
CA VAL A 92 12.70 -3.86 -1.53
C VAL A 92 13.01 -5.36 -1.52
N LEU A 93 12.54 -6.09 -0.51
CA LEU A 93 12.70 -7.54 -0.44
C LEU A 93 11.96 -8.23 -1.60
N THR A 94 10.74 -7.78 -1.90
CA THR A 94 9.95 -8.32 -3.03
C THR A 94 10.62 -8.04 -4.38
N ALA A 95 11.24 -6.87 -4.55
CA ALA A 95 11.96 -6.53 -5.78
C ALA A 95 13.25 -7.34 -6.00
N ARG A 96 13.78 -7.99 -4.95
CA ARG A 96 14.97 -8.84 -5.02
C ARG A 96 14.64 -10.34 -5.08
N LEU A 97 13.41 -10.69 -5.44
CA LEU A 97 13.01 -12.09 -5.58
C LEU A 97 13.59 -12.69 -6.86
N ASP A 98 14.38 -13.75 -6.69
CA ASP A 98 14.98 -14.56 -7.78
C ASP A 98 14.08 -15.77 -8.12
N GLY A 99 12.79 -15.60 -8.32
CA GLY A 99 11.88 -16.63 -8.84
C GLY A 99 11.79 -17.99 -8.14
N SER A 100 12.77 -18.33 -7.34
CA SER A 100 12.90 -19.67 -6.72
C SER A 100 12.16 -19.82 -5.38
N SER A 101 11.73 -18.73 -4.73
CA SER A 101 11.20 -18.79 -3.37
C SER A 101 9.84 -18.12 -3.21
N LEU A 102 8.78 -18.88 -3.51
CA LEU A 102 7.41 -18.48 -3.21
C LEU A 102 7.20 -18.11 -1.72
N PRO A 103 7.79 -18.81 -0.72
CA PRO A 103 7.68 -18.41 0.68
C PRO A 103 8.24 -17.01 0.97
N MET A 104 9.28 -16.60 0.25
CA MET A 104 9.84 -15.26 0.39
C MET A 104 8.88 -14.18 -0.09
N LEU A 105 8.13 -14.42 -1.16
CA LEU A 105 7.05 -13.55 -1.62
C LEU A 105 5.97 -13.39 -0.55
N TYR A 106 5.53 -14.49 0.05
CA TYR A 106 4.52 -14.46 1.11
C TYR A 106 4.99 -13.66 2.32
N LEU A 107 6.25 -13.80 2.71
CA LEU A 107 6.81 -13.07 3.83
C LEU A 107 7.01 -11.59 3.51
N SER A 108 7.63 -11.26 2.38
CA SER A 108 7.99 -9.89 2.02
C SER A 108 6.75 -9.05 1.68
N TYR A 109 5.98 -9.51 0.71
CA TYR A 109 4.79 -8.78 0.26
C TYR A 109 3.58 -9.05 1.15
N GLY A 110 3.28 -10.34 1.42
CA GLY A 110 2.09 -10.75 2.15
C GLY A 110 2.10 -10.33 3.61
N VAL A 111 3.24 -10.41 4.31
CA VAL A 111 3.33 -10.14 5.75
C VAL A 111 3.89 -8.74 6.01
N ILE A 112 5.13 -8.47 5.59
CA ILE A 112 5.85 -7.26 5.98
C ILE A 112 5.22 -6.01 5.35
N THR A 113 5.07 -6.01 4.02
CA THR A 113 4.46 -4.87 3.30
C THR A 113 3.04 -4.61 3.77
N ALA A 114 2.22 -5.65 3.85
CA ALA A 114 0.82 -5.53 4.24
C ALA A 114 0.65 -4.97 5.66
N THR A 115 1.43 -5.46 6.63
CA THR A 115 1.42 -4.95 8.02
C THR A 115 1.82 -3.48 8.06
N GLY A 116 2.88 -3.10 7.33
CA GLY A 116 3.34 -1.71 7.27
C GLY A 116 2.29 -0.76 6.71
N ILE A 117 1.65 -1.14 5.60
CA ILE A 117 0.57 -0.34 5.00
C ILE A 117 -0.65 -0.30 5.92
N GLY A 118 -1.00 -1.41 6.60
CA GLY A 118 -2.07 -1.46 7.58
C GLY A 118 -1.84 -0.47 8.74
N PHE A 119 -0.60 -0.37 9.25
CA PHE A 119 -0.24 0.63 10.27
C PHE A 119 -0.55 2.05 9.79
N ALA A 120 -0.04 2.42 8.63
CA ALA A 120 -0.21 3.77 8.08
C ALA A 120 -1.69 4.07 7.77
N TYR A 121 -2.40 3.12 7.15
CA TYR A 121 -3.80 3.26 6.76
C TYR A 121 -4.70 3.66 7.94
N ASN A 122 -4.69 2.88 9.02
CA ASN A 122 -5.58 3.12 10.15
C ASN A 122 -5.23 4.43 10.86
N VAL A 123 -3.94 4.74 11.00
CA VAL A 123 -3.48 5.94 11.67
C VAL A 123 -3.81 7.20 10.85
N VAL A 124 -3.63 7.18 9.54
CA VAL A 124 -4.03 8.28 8.65
C VAL A 124 -5.53 8.50 8.71
N LEU A 125 -6.32 7.41 8.57
CA LEU A 125 -7.78 7.47 8.62
C LEU A 125 -8.26 8.12 9.92
N SER A 126 -7.82 7.62 11.07
CA SER A 126 -8.23 8.12 12.38
C SER A 126 -7.76 9.56 12.65
N THR A 127 -6.55 9.91 12.20
CA THR A 127 -6.00 11.24 12.37
C THR A 127 -6.78 12.28 11.56
N VAL A 128 -7.06 12.01 10.30
CA VAL A 128 -7.80 12.94 9.44
C VAL A 128 -9.25 13.07 9.92
N GLN A 129 -9.91 11.98 10.32
CA GLN A 129 -11.25 12.01 10.90
C GLN A 129 -11.35 12.88 12.16
N ALA A 130 -10.29 12.93 12.98
CA ALA A 130 -10.26 13.75 14.18
C ALA A 130 -10.33 15.26 13.87
N TRP A 131 -9.92 15.69 12.67
CA TRP A 131 -10.04 17.08 12.20
C TRP A 131 -11.42 17.41 11.64
N PHE A 132 -12.27 16.42 11.37
CA PHE A 132 -13.61 16.59 10.80
C PHE A 132 -14.70 15.95 11.68
N PRO A 133 -14.87 16.41 12.93
CA PRO A 133 -15.89 15.85 13.83
C PRO A 133 -17.30 16.00 13.26
N ASP A 134 -17.54 17.09 12.48
CA ASP A 134 -18.85 17.44 11.92
C ASP A 134 -19.20 16.62 10.67
N LYS A 135 -18.18 16.10 9.93
CA LYS A 135 -18.34 15.44 8.62
C LYS A 135 -17.50 14.16 8.51
N LYS A 136 -17.51 13.34 9.56
CA LYS A 136 -16.71 12.09 9.61
C LYS A 136 -16.99 11.15 8.44
N GLY A 137 -18.24 10.98 8.06
CA GLY A 137 -18.63 10.10 6.95
C GLY A 137 -18.09 10.58 5.61
N THR A 138 -18.20 11.86 5.30
CA THR A 138 -17.68 12.46 4.06
C THR A 138 -16.15 12.36 4.00
N CYS A 139 -15.49 12.63 5.13
CA CYS A 139 -14.03 12.53 5.26
C CYS A 139 -13.56 11.09 5.03
N SER A 140 -14.20 10.11 5.68
CA SER A 140 -13.89 8.69 5.48
C SER A 140 -14.14 8.25 4.04
N GLY A 141 -15.26 8.67 3.46
CA GLY A 141 -15.58 8.36 2.06
C GLY A 141 -14.54 8.90 1.08
N ALA A 142 -14.07 10.14 1.28
CA ALA A 142 -13.03 10.74 0.44
C ALA A 142 -11.68 10.01 0.58
N LEU A 143 -11.29 9.61 1.80
CA LEU A 143 -10.07 8.83 2.05
C LEU A 143 -10.15 7.44 1.41
N LEU A 144 -11.30 6.75 1.56
CA LEU A 144 -11.53 5.44 0.96
C LEU A 144 -11.57 5.51 -0.57
N MET A 145 -12.13 6.58 -1.15
CA MET A 145 -12.06 6.84 -2.59
C MET A 145 -10.61 6.96 -3.06
N GLY A 146 -9.76 7.70 -2.34
CA GLY A 146 -8.34 7.78 -2.65
C GLY A 146 -7.66 6.42 -2.63
N PHE A 147 -7.96 5.60 -1.62
CA PHE A 147 -7.45 4.25 -1.49
C PHE A 147 -7.93 3.33 -2.63
N GLY A 148 -9.22 3.37 -2.99
CA GLY A 148 -9.77 2.59 -4.11
C GLY A 148 -9.31 3.06 -5.49
N ALA A 149 -9.13 4.37 -5.68
CA ALA A 149 -8.65 4.93 -6.94
C ALA A 149 -7.18 4.57 -7.25
N SER A 150 -6.43 4.08 -6.26
CA SER A 150 -5.04 3.65 -6.44
C SER A 150 -4.88 2.57 -7.52
N SER A 151 -5.81 1.63 -7.60
CA SER A 151 -5.78 0.56 -8.60
C SER A 151 -5.91 1.10 -10.02
N LEU A 152 -6.68 2.18 -10.23
CA LEU A 152 -6.80 2.85 -11.52
C LEU A 152 -5.52 3.64 -11.86
N VAL A 153 -5.03 4.43 -10.93
CA VAL A 153 -3.88 5.33 -11.16
C VAL A 153 -2.58 4.55 -11.19
N LEU A 154 -2.29 3.80 -10.13
CA LEU A 154 -1.03 3.04 -10.00
C LEU A 154 -1.04 1.79 -10.87
N GLY A 155 -2.23 1.22 -11.12
CA GLY A 155 -2.39 0.11 -12.02
C GLY A 155 -2.06 0.48 -13.45
N SER A 156 -2.65 1.55 -13.98
CA SER A 156 -2.34 2.04 -15.32
C SER A 156 -0.87 2.44 -15.47
N LEU A 157 -0.26 2.97 -14.42
CA LEU A 157 1.16 3.30 -14.42
C LEU A 157 2.02 2.01 -14.46
N ALA A 158 1.65 0.98 -13.71
CA ALA A 158 2.34 -0.30 -13.71
C ALA A 158 2.23 -0.98 -15.10
N ASP A 159 1.04 -0.98 -15.71
CA ASP A 159 0.83 -1.49 -17.06
C ASP A 159 1.66 -0.75 -18.11
N ALA A 160 1.86 0.55 -17.95
CA ALA A 160 2.70 1.34 -18.85
C ALA A 160 4.20 1.07 -18.66
N LEU A 161 4.64 0.75 -17.43
CA LEU A 161 6.05 0.51 -17.10
C LEU A 161 6.50 -0.94 -17.37
N ILE A 162 5.62 -1.91 -17.23
CA ILE A 162 5.93 -3.33 -17.45
C ILE A 162 6.45 -3.59 -18.87
N PRO A 163 5.81 -3.15 -19.98
CA PRO A 163 6.32 -3.42 -21.33
C PRO A 163 7.66 -2.73 -21.60
N VAL A 164 7.94 -1.57 -20.99
CA VAL A 164 9.24 -0.90 -21.12
C VAL A 164 10.36 -1.72 -20.46
N SER A 165 10.09 -2.34 -19.31
CA SER A 165 11.06 -3.21 -18.63
C SER A 165 11.32 -4.50 -19.42
N TYR A 166 10.31 -5.12 -20.01
CA TYR A 166 10.47 -6.32 -20.84
C TYR A 166 11.24 -6.07 -22.13
N THR A 167 11.04 -4.92 -22.77
CA THR A 167 11.79 -4.57 -24.00
C THR A 167 13.28 -4.33 -23.70
N HIS A 168 13.62 -3.74 -22.56
CA HIS A 168 15.01 -3.56 -22.14
C HIS A 168 15.71 -4.88 -21.79
N LEU A 169 15.06 -5.80 -21.09
CA LEU A 169 15.60 -7.11 -20.76
C LEU A 169 15.82 -7.97 -22.04
N ARG A 170 14.85 -7.97 -22.96
CA ARG A 170 14.94 -8.70 -24.23
C ARG A 170 16.02 -8.13 -25.16
N ALA A 171 16.24 -6.82 -25.15
CA ALA A 171 17.32 -6.19 -25.92
C ALA A 171 18.72 -6.60 -25.41
N HIS A 172 18.86 -6.88 -24.11
CA HIS A 172 20.10 -7.40 -23.54
C HIS A 172 20.36 -8.87 -23.91
N GLU A 173 19.31 -9.69 -24.04
CA GLU A 173 19.45 -11.09 -24.42
C GLU A 173 19.73 -11.27 -25.91
N THR A 174 19.19 -10.41 -26.78
CA THR A 174 19.43 -10.46 -28.24
C THR A 174 20.74 -9.81 -28.68
N GLY A 175 21.43 -9.07 -27.82
CA GLY A 175 22.74 -8.49 -28.10
C GLY A 175 23.94 -9.39 -27.78
N ALA A 176 23.70 -10.64 -27.36
CA ALA A 176 24.75 -11.59 -26.96
C ALA A 176 24.98 -12.74 -27.98
N TYR A 177 24.56 -12.57 -29.26
CA TYR A 177 24.90 -13.46 -30.34
C TYR A 177 25.69 -12.73 -31.43
#